data_be12446194a19fb9d0b1e510b961c814
#
_entry.id   be12446194a19fb9d0b1e510b961c814
#
_cell.length_a   1.000
_cell.length_b   1.000
_cell.length_c   1.000
_cell.angle_alpha   90.00
_cell.angle_beta   90.00
_cell.angle_gamma   90.00
#
_symmetry.space_group_name_H-M   'P 1'
#
loop_
_entity.id
_entity.type
_entity.pdbx_description
1 polymer ?
#
loop_
_entity_poly.entity_id
_entity_poly.type
_entity_poly.pdbx_seq_one_letter_code
_entity_poly.pdbx_strand_id
1 'polypeptide(L)'
;IQNLFLQVFDDGVLTDSHGIKVDFKNTIIIMTSNIGSRQLADFGQGVGFSTKAKLGSVDNDNKGVVDKALKKYFSPEFLNRIDDIVMFNSLTKENIKKIVTIELEKVLNRIDTIGYSLTLTDKAIDFICEMGWDEKYGARPLKRALQKYIENELTEIIISQSVKQGAEFKADYNDGDDVLTISIVDSLIKPKTKKSKKDGGSDESK
;
A
#
# COMPACT_ATOMS: atom_id res chain seq x y z
N ILE A 1 -14.24 15.44 21.33
CA ILE A 1 -12.86 15.13 20.86
C ILE A 1 -12.22 16.39 20.28
N GLN A 2 -12.88 17.13 19.35
CA GLN A 2 -12.33 18.35 18.75
C GLN A 2 -11.87 19.38 19.78
N ASN A 3 -12.67 19.65 20.81
CA ASN A 3 -12.33 20.60 21.89
C ASN A 3 -11.09 20.21 22.70
N LEU A 4 -10.79 18.91 22.80
CA LEU A 4 -9.56 18.45 23.45
C LEU A 4 -8.32 18.77 22.63
N PHE A 5 -8.43 18.68 21.31
CA PHE A 5 -7.32 19.06 20.41
C PHE A 5 -7.08 20.55 20.40
N LEU A 6 -8.10 21.40 20.60
CA LEU A 6 -7.88 22.83 20.73
C LEU A 6 -6.93 23.16 21.89
N GLN A 7 -7.07 22.49 23.03
CA GLN A 7 -6.14 22.66 24.16
C GLN A 7 -4.71 22.25 23.78
N VAL A 8 -4.55 21.16 23.02
CA VAL A 8 -3.22 20.74 22.55
C VAL A 8 -2.63 21.74 21.57
N PHE A 9 -3.43 22.29 20.67
CA PHE A 9 -2.96 23.27 19.68
C PHE A 9 -2.60 24.61 20.30
N ASP A 10 -3.34 25.06 21.33
CA ASP A 10 -3.13 26.34 21.98
C ASP A 10 -2.02 26.29 23.04
N ASP A 11 -2.09 25.32 23.93
CA ASP A 11 -1.22 25.23 25.11
C ASP A 11 -0.06 24.24 24.93
N GLY A 12 -0.11 23.39 23.90
CA GLY A 12 0.83 22.27 23.73
C GLY A 12 0.74 21.21 24.84
N VAL A 13 -0.40 21.16 25.57
CA VAL A 13 -0.57 20.31 26.72
C VAL A 13 -1.97 19.70 26.70
N LEU A 14 -2.09 18.43 27.06
CA LEU A 14 -3.37 17.77 27.29
C LEU A 14 -3.46 17.33 28.75
N THR A 15 -4.56 17.67 29.41
CA THR A 15 -4.83 17.21 30.78
C THR A 15 -5.77 16.01 30.73
N ASP A 16 -5.34 14.90 31.32
CA ASP A 16 -6.16 13.69 31.41
C ASP A 16 -7.27 13.81 32.46
N SER A 17 -8.10 12.74 32.58
CA SER A 17 -9.20 12.68 33.55
C SER A 17 -8.73 12.65 35.02
N HIS A 18 -7.45 12.37 35.27
CA HIS A 18 -6.84 12.36 36.59
C HIS A 18 -6.11 13.65 36.94
N GLY A 19 -6.14 14.65 36.05
CA GLY A 19 -5.46 15.93 36.23
C GLY A 19 -3.99 15.92 35.85
N ILE A 20 -3.49 14.83 35.23
CA ILE A 20 -2.11 14.73 34.78
C ILE A 20 -1.97 15.47 33.47
N LYS A 21 -0.97 16.37 33.39
CA LYS A 21 -0.64 17.13 32.19
C LYS A 21 0.38 16.40 31.35
N VAL A 22 0.04 16.15 30.08
CA VAL A 22 0.92 15.54 29.08
C VAL A 22 1.38 16.64 28.11
N ASP A 23 2.69 16.74 27.89
CA ASP A 23 3.31 17.75 27.01
C ASP A 23 3.35 17.26 25.56
N PHE A 24 2.81 18.08 24.64
CA PHE A 24 2.78 17.86 23.19
C PHE A 24 3.60 18.89 22.40
N LYS A 25 4.36 19.79 23.06
CA LYS A 25 5.08 20.90 22.41
C LYS A 25 6.08 20.45 21.34
N ASN A 26 6.67 19.26 21.52
CA ASN A 26 7.66 18.71 20.60
C ASN A 26 7.08 17.55 19.75
N THR A 27 5.79 17.61 19.41
CA THR A 27 5.12 16.55 18.62
C THR A 27 4.63 17.09 17.29
N ILE A 28 4.57 16.21 16.31
CA ILE A 28 3.87 16.41 15.03
C ILE A 28 2.55 15.66 15.13
N ILE A 29 1.44 16.38 14.98
CA ILE A 29 0.09 15.80 15.05
C ILE A 29 -0.43 15.61 13.63
N ILE A 30 -0.70 14.37 13.25
CA ILE A 30 -1.24 14.03 11.94
C ILE A 30 -2.64 13.45 12.12
N MET A 31 -3.63 14.11 11.50
CA MET A 31 -5.02 13.62 11.47
C MET A 31 -5.36 13.11 10.08
N THR A 32 -5.92 11.91 9.99
CA THR A 32 -6.41 11.34 8.74
C THR A 32 -7.93 11.31 8.73
N SER A 33 -8.54 11.64 7.60
CA SER A 33 -9.99 11.65 7.44
C SER A 33 -10.39 11.30 6.01
N ASN A 34 -11.59 10.81 5.84
CA ASN A 34 -12.24 10.59 4.53
C ASN A 34 -13.34 11.63 4.27
N ILE A 35 -13.31 12.77 4.96
CA ILE A 35 -14.28 13.86 4.74
C ILE A 35 -14.16 14.36 3.30
N GLY A 36 -15.30 14.52 2.65
CA GLY A 36 -15.35 14.93 1.25
C GLY A 36 -15.29 13.80 0.22
N SER A 37 -14.90 12.58 0.60
CA SER A 37 -14.77 11.45 -0.36
C SER A 37 -16.08 11.10 -1.06
N ARG A 38 -17.22 11.14 -0.35
CA ARG A 38 -18.55 10.90 -0.94
C ARG A 38 -18.94 12.01 -1.90
N GLN A 39 -18.74 13.26 -1.48
CA GLN A 39 -19.04 14.42 -2.31
C GLN A 39 -18.20 14.47 -3.58
N LEU A 40 -16.91 14.04 -3.50
CA LEU A 40 -16.05 13.91 -4.66
C LEU A 40 -16.52 12.81 -5.61
N ALA A 41 -16.96 11.66 -5.08
CA ALA A 41 -17.50 10.55 -5.87
C ALA A 41 -18.80 10.97 -6.59
N ASP A 42 -19.70 11.67 -5.89
CA ASP A 42 -20.95 12.18 -6.46
C ASP A 42 -20.68 13.27 -7.53
N PHE A 43 -19.65 14.11 -7.33
CA PHE A 43 -19.23 15.13 -8.30
C PHE A 43 -18.60 14.49 -9.55
N GLY A 44 -17.86 13.40 -9.41
CA GLY A 44 -17.27 12.66 -10.54
C GLY A 44 -18.29 11.91 -11.40
N GLN A 45 -19.48 11.59 -10.83
CA GLN A 45 -20.60 10.96 -11.54
C GLN A 45 -21.62 11.98 -12.07
N GLY A 46 -21.38 13.28 -11.89
CA GLY A 46 -22.27 14.35 -12.34
C GLY A 46 -22.54 14.27 -13.83
N VAL A 47 -23.83 14.18 -14.18
CA VAL A 47 -24.42 14.19 -15.53
C VAL A 47 -23.97 15.46 -16.26
N GLY A 48 -22.93 15.37 -17.07
CA GLY A 48 -22.51 16.49 -17.91
C GLY A 48 -21.20 16.18 -18.63
N PHE A 49 -21.29 16.06 -19.93
CA PHE A 49 -20.25 15.92 -20.94
C PHE A 49 -18.84 16.35 -20.46
N SER A 50 -18.00 15.39 -20.13
CA SER A 50 -16.58 15.63 -19.87
C SER A 50 -15.86 15.90 -21.19
N THR A 51 -15.75 17.14 -21.57
CA THR A 51 -14.84 17.57 -22.64
C THR A 51 -13.40 17.46 -22.14
N LYS A 52 -12.52 16.87 -22.95
CA LYS A 52 -11.08 16.69 -22.71
C LYS A 52 -10.30 17.98 -22.35
N ALA A 53 -10.95 19.15 -22.39
CA ALA A 53 -10.36 20.45 -22.06
C ALA A 53 -10.30 20.75 -20.54
N LYS A 54 -10.85 19.90 -19.66
CA LYS A 54 -10.97 20.16 -18.22
C LYS A 54 -9.93 19.47 -17.32
N LEU A 55 -8.93 18.84 -17.88
CA LEU A 55 -7.92 18.10 -17.07
C LEU A 55 -7.09 18.99 -16.13
N GLY A 56 -7.03 20.28 -16.34
CA GLY A 56 -6.30 21.22 -15.46
C GLY A 56 -7.16 21.93 -14.39
N SER A 57 -8.51 21.87 -14.49
CA SER A 57 -9.41 22.53 -13.53
C SER A 57 -9.98 21.59 -12.47
N VAL A 58 -9.87 20.28 -12.69
CA VAL A 58 -10.47 19.24 -11.81
C VAL A 58 -9.87 19.28 -10.40
N ASP A 59 -8.59 19.56 -10.27
CA ASP A 59 -7.92 19.61 -8.96
C ASP A 59 -8.39 20.80 -8.12
N ASN A 60 -8.65 21.97 -8.74
CA ASN A 60 -9.16 23.13 -8.04
C ASN A 60 -10.64 22.97 -7.64
N ASP A 61 -11.46 22.37 -8.50
CA ASP A 61 -12.86 22.07 -8.22
C ASP A 61 -12.97 21.06 -7.07
N ASN A 62 -12.15 20.02 -7.08
CA ASN A 62 -12.07 19.01 -6.01
C ASN A 62 -11.67 19.62 -4.67
N LYS A 63 -10.69 20.54 -4.64
CA LYS A 63 -10.28 21.23 -3.43
C LYS A 63 -11.43 22.04 -2.84
N GLY A 64 -12.19 22.77 -3.67
CA GLY A 64 -13.36 23.53 -3.23
C GLY A 64 -14.46 22.66 -2.61
N VAL A 65 -14.67 21.45 -3.12
CA VAL A 65 -15.64 20.49 -2.55
C VAL A 65 -15.19 19.99 -1.18
N VAL A 66 -13.90 19.64 -1.05
CA VAL A 66 -13.32 19.19 0.23
C VAL A 66 -13.34 20.31 1.26
N ASP A 67 -12.98 21.53 0.90
CA ASP A 67 -13.00 22.69 1.80
C ASP A 67 -14.41 22.97 2.35
N LYS A 68 -15.43 22.86 1.50
CA LYS A 68 -16.84 22.99 1.95
C LYS A 68 -17.24 21.85 2.90
N ALA A 69 -16.80 20.63 2.63
CA ALA A 69 -17.05 19.50 3.50
C ALA A 69 -16.36 19.66 4.85
N LEU A 70 -15.10 20.09 4.88
CA LEU A 70 -14.35 20.35 6.10
C LEU A 70 -15.00 21.43 6.97
N LYS A 71 -15.43 22.56 6.39
CA LYS A 71 -16.15 23.65 7.08
C LYS A 71 -17.50 23.22 7.66
N LYS A 72 -18.09 22.14 7.12
CA LYS A 72 -19.33 21.58 7.67
C LYS A 72 -19.06 20.66 8.88
N TYR A 73 -17.92 19.96 8.90
CA TYR A 73 -17.59 19.00 9.95
C TYR A 73 -16.79 19.57 11.11
N PHE A 74 -15.92 20.54 10.83
CA PHE A 74 -15.06 21.18 11.82
C PHE A 74 -15.46 22.63 12.04
N SER A 75 -15.32 23.08 13.28
CA SER A 75 -15.53 24.50 13.60
C SER A 75 -14.46 25.36 12.91
N PRO A 76 -14.76 26.61 12.56
CA PRO A 76 -13.77 27.55 12.03
C PRO A 76 -12.54 27.69 12.95
N GLU A 77 -12.75 27.70 14.26
CA GLU A 77 -11.70 27.78 15.27
C GLU A 77 -10.73 26.59 15.14
N PHE A 78 -11.26 25.38 15.02
CA PHE A 78 -10.44 24.17 14.84
C PHE A 78 -9.64 24.20 13.52
N LEU A 79 -10.28 24.58 12.41
CA LEU A 79 -9.63 24.67 11.11
C LEU A 79 -8.51 25.73 11.08
N ASN A 80 -8.65 26.83 11.82
CA ASN A 80 -7.62 27.88 11.92
C ASN A 80 -6.38 27.47 12.71
N ARG A 81 -6.42 26.33 13.42
CA ARG A 81 -5.28 25.77 14.17
C ARG A 81 -4.55 24.67 13.43
N ILE A 82 -5.03 24.31 12.25
CA ILE A 82 -4.37 23.32 11.38
C ILE A 82 -3.40 24.08 10.49
N ASP A 83 -2.13 23.70 10.53
CA ASP A 83 -1.07 24.32 9.73
C ASP A 83 -1.22 24.02 8.25
N ASP A 84 -1.56 22.76 7.88
CA ASP A 84 -1.70 22.36 6.49
C ASP A 84 -2.76 21.26 6.31
N ILE A 85 -3.45 21.31 5.17
CA ILE A 85 -4.45 20.33 4.76
C ILE A 85 -4.00 19.67 3.46
N VAL A 86 -3.50 18.44 3.57
CA VAL A 86 -2.99 17.70 2.44
C VAL A 86 -4.09 16.81 1.85
N MET A 87 -4.42 17.05 0.58
CA MET A 87 -5.30 16.18 -0.19
C MET A 87 -4.50 15.07 -0.87
N PHE A 88 -4.96 13.82 -0.68
CA PHE A 88 -4.42 12.68 -1.40
C PHE A 88 -5.19 12.48 -2.70
N ASN A 89 -4.47 12.39 -3.80
CA ASN A 89 -5.04 12.12 -5.12
C ASN A 89 -5.48 10.66 -5.25
N SER A 90 -6.42 10.40 -6.16
CA SER A 90 -6.80 9.05 -6.53
C SER A 90 -5.61 8.31 -7.15
N LEU A 91 -5.55 7.00 -6.90
CA LEU A 91 -4.50 6.15 -7.46
C LEU A 91 -4.71 5.96 -8.97
N THR A 92 -3.66 6.20 -9.75
CA THR A 92 -3.62 5.84 -11.17
C THR A 92 -3.23 4.37 -11.34
N LYS A 93 -3.50 3.79 -12.53
CA LYS A 93 -3.06 2.41 -12.85
C LYS A 93 -1.55 2.23 -12.66
N GLU A 94 -0.74 3.22 -13.01
CA GLU A 94 0.72 3.18 -12.80
C GLU A 94 1.10 3.15 -11.32
N ASN A 95 0.41 3.93 -10.49
CA ASN A 95 0.62 3.94 -9.05
C ASN A 95 0.22 2.59 -8.43
N ILE A 96 -0.87 1.99 -8.92
CA ILE A 96 -1.30 0.66 -8.48
C ILE A 96 -0.24 -0.39 -8.80
N LYS A 97 0.32 -0.38 -10.01
CA LYS A 97 1.39 -1.31 -10.40
C LYS A 97 2.61 -1.18 -9.47
N LYS A 98 3.01 0.04 -9.10
CA LYS A 98 4.08 0.27 -8.12
C LYS A 98 3.73 -0.28 -6.72
N ILE A 99 2.50 -0.09 -6.27
CA ILE A 99 2.04 -0.61 -4.97
C ILE A 99 2.03 -2.15 -5.00
N VAL A 100 1.55 -2.75 -6.08
CA VAL A 100 1.58 -4.21 -6.27
C VAL A 100 3.01 -4.73 -6.19
N THR A 101 3.97 -4.09 -6.86
CA THR A 101 5.38 -4.49 -6.80
C THR A 101 5.91 -4.48 -5.37
N ILE A 102 5.65 -3.41 -4.60
CA ILE A 102 6.10 -3.30 -3.20
C ILE A 102 5.48 -4.37 -2.30
N GLU A 103 4.19 -4.63 -2.44
CA GLU A 103 3.52 -5.66 -1.62
C GLU A 103 3.91 -7.07 -2.06
N LEU A 104 4.13 -7.29 -3.36
CA LEU A 104 4.61 -8.54 -3.91
C LEU A 104 6.03 -8.88 -3.40
N GLU A 105 6.94 -7.91 -3.37
CA GLU A 105 8.29 -8.11 -2.81
C GLU A 105 8.24 -8.64 -1.37
N LYS A 106 7.29 -8.16 -0.55
CA LYS A 106 7.11 -8.67 0.83
C LYS A 106 6.68 -10.13 0.85
N VAL A 107 5.80 -10.52 -0.09
CA VAL A 107 5.37 -11.93 -0.24
C VAL A 107 6.53 -12.80 -0.71
N LEU A 108 7.27 -12.36 -1.73
CA LEU A 108 8.42 -13.08 -2.25
C LEU A 108 9.51 -13.28 -1.19
N ASN A 109 9.81 -12.26 -0.40
CA ASN A 109 10.76 -12.35 0.71
C ASN A 109 10.31 -13.37 1.78
N ARG A 110 9.01 -13.47 2.06
CA ARG A 110 8.48 -14.50 2.98
C ARG A 110 8.65 -15.90 2.40
N ILE A 111 8.36 -16.08 1.11
CA ILE A 111 8.52 -17.35 0.40
C ILE A 111 10.00 -17.77 0.41
N ASP A 112 10.93 -16.84 0.17
CA ASP A 112 12.38 -17.10 0.23
C ASP A 112 12.84 -17.50 1.65
N THR A 113 12.27 -16.87 2.68
CA THR A 113 12.59 -17.19 4.09
C THR A 113 12.25 -18.62 4.46
N ILE A 114 11.18 -19.21 3.89
CA ILE A 114 10.79 -20.59 4.12
C ILE A 114 11.51 -21.58 3.19
N GLY A 115 12.42 -21.08 2.34
CA GLY A 115 13.30 -21.91 1.52
C GLY A 115 12.77 -22.23 0.13
N TYR A 116 11.83 -21.46 -0.38
CA TYR A 116 11.32 -21.56 -1.77
C TYR A 116 11.60 -20.27 -2.52
N SER A 117 11.57 -20.30 -3.84
CA SER A 117 11.60 -19.10 -4.67
C SER A 117 10.43 -19.08 -5.64
N LEU A 118 9.90 -17.89 -5.89
CA LEU A 118 8.79 -17.66 -6.82
C LEU A 118 9.13 -16.53 -7.77
N THR A 119 8.94 -16.76 -9.06
CA THR A 119 9.01 -15.73 -10.10
C THR A 119 7.65 -15.54 -10.74
N LEU A 120 7.28 -14.31 -11.06
CA LEU A 120 6.04 -14.00 -11.74
C LEU A 120 6.33 -13.45 -13.13
N THR A 121 5.48 -13.80 -14.10
CA THR A 121 5.47 -13.14 -15.41
C THR A 121 4.79 -11.78 -15.33
N ASP A 122 5.04 -10.92 -16.32
CA ASP A 122 4.36 -9.62 -16.42
C ASP A 122 2.84 -9.77 -16.49
N LYS A 123 2.35 -10.80 -17.18
CA LYS A 123 0.91 -11.13 -17.24
C LYS A 123 0.34 -11.48 -15.87
N ALA A 124 1.07 -12.26 -15.07
CA ALA A 124 0.66 -12.59 -13.71
C ALA A 124 0.61 -11.34 -12.80
N ILE A 125 1.57 -10.43 -12.96
CA ILE A 125 1.58 -9.15 -12.24
C ILE A 125 0.39 -8.29 -12.65
N ASP A 126 0.10 -8.18 -13.94
CA ASP A 126 -1.03 -7.40 -14.46
C ASP A 126 -2.37 -7.98 -13.99
N PHE A 127 -2.52 -9.32 -13.95
CA PHE A 127 -3.69 -9.99 -13.36
C PHE A 127 -3.86 -9.63 -11.86
N ILE A 128 -2.78 -9.67 -11.08
CA ILE A 128 -2.82 -9.26 -9.66
C ILE A 128 -3.18 -7.78 -9.52
N CYS A 129 -2.73 -6.91 -10.43
CA CYS A 129 -3.13 -5.51 -10.46
C CYS A 129 -4.64 -5.35 -10.66
N GLU A 130 -5.24 -6.12 -11.55
CA GLU A 130 -6.69 -6.09 -11.81
C GLU A 130 -7.50 -6.63 -10.63
N MET A 131 -7.10 -7.77 -10.07
CA MET A 131 -7.79 -8.39 -8.93
C MET A 131 -7.55 -7.65 -7.61
N GLY A 132 -6.44 -6.94 -7.49
CA GLY A 132 -6.03 -6.20 -6.29
C GLY A 132 -6.53 -4.77 -6.23
N TRP A 133 -7.22 -4.29 -7.27
CA TRP A 133 -7.72 -2.93 -7.34
C TRP A 133 -9.24 -2.86 -7.45
N ASP A 134 -9.79 -1.88 -6.79
CA ASP A 134 -11.22 -1.56 -6.87
C ASP A 134 -11.38 -0.04 -6.92
N GLU A 135 -12.29 0.45 -7.76
CA GLU A 135 -12.50 1.88 -7.97
C GLU A 135 -12.90 2.62 -6.68
N LYS A 136 -13.67 1.98 -5.80
CA LYS A 136 -14.15 2.56 -4.53
C LYS A 136 -13.18 2.36 -3.39
N TYR A 137 -12.51 1.20 -3.36
CA TYR A 137 -11.65 0.78 -2.25
C TYR A 137 -10.16 0.97 -2.53
N GLY A 138 -9.79 1.35 -3.78
CA GLY A 138 -8.40 1.52 -4.21
C GLY A 138 -7.62 0.22 -4.14
N ALA A 139 -6.41 0.26 -3.57
CA ALA A 139 -5.53 -0.89 -3.43
C ALA A 139 -5.80 -1.75 -2.17
N ARG A 140 -6.90 -1.52 -1.42
CA ARG A 140 -7.23 -2.32 -0.22
C ARG A 140 -7.43 -3.81 -0.49
N PRO A 141 -8.05 -4.23 -1.61
CA PRO A 141 -8.20 -5.65 -1.93
C PRO A 141 -6.88 -6.36 -2.24
N LEU A 142 -5.79 -5.62 -2.53
CA LEU A 142 -4.53 -6.18 -3.00
C LEU A 142 -3.95 -7.26 -2.07
N LYS A 143 -3.96 -7.03 -0.76
CA LYS A 143 -3.44 -8.03 0.19
C LYS A 143 -4.23 -9.34 0.12
N ARG A 144 -5.54 -9.27 -0.07
CA ARG A 144 -6.40 -10.45 -0.22
C ARG A 144 -6.15 -11.14 -1.56
N ALA A 145 -5.91 -10.35 -2.62
CA ALA A 145 -5.59 -10.90 -3.93
C ALA A 145 -4.24 -11.65 -3.88
N LEU A 146 -3.21 -11.06 -3.31
CA LEU A 146 -1.91 -11.71 -3.13
C LEU A 146 -2.02 -12.99 -2.28
N GLN A 147 -2.77 -12.95 -1.19
CA GLN A 147 -3.00 -14.12 -0.36
C GLN A 147 -3.75 -15.22 -1.11
N LYS A 148 -4.83 -14.86 -1.82
CA LYS A 148 -5.68 -15.82 -2.52
C LYS A 148 -4.96 -16.47 -3.71
N TYR A 149 -4.37 -15.64 -4.58
CA TYR A 149 -3.88 -16.09 -5.89
C TYR A 149 -2.40 -16.51 -5.87
N ILE A 150 -1.65 -16.15 -4.82
CA ILE A 150 -0.24 -16.54 -4.69
C ILE A 150 -0.01 -17.44 -3.48
N GLU A 151 -0.26 -16.91 -2.26
CA GLU A 151 0.13 -17.63 -1.03
C GLU A 151 -0.63 -18.93 -0.84
N ASN A 152 -1.96 -18.93 -1.04
CA ASN A 152 -2.79 -20.11 -0.89
C ASN A 152 -2.48 -21.16 -1.97
N GLU A 153 -2.43 -20.74 -3.24
CA GLU A 153 -2.14 -21.62 -4.36
C GLU A 153 -0.75 -22.29 -4.23
N LEU A 154 0.26 -21.48 -3.89
CA LEU A 154 1.60 -21.99 -3.65
C LEU A 154 1.64 -22.98 -2.49
N THR A 155 0.93 -22.68 -1.40
CA THR A 155 0.84 -23.55 -0.22
C THR A 155 0.18 -24.88 -0.58
N GLU A 156 -0.89 -24.85 -1.36
CA GLU A 156 -1.58 -26.08 -1.82
C GLU A 156 -0.66 -26.96 -2.67
N ILE A 157 0.10 -26.37 -3.58
CA ILE A 157 1.06 -27.11 -4.41
C ILE A 157 2.16 -27.73 -3.54
N ILE A 158 2.75 -26.95 -2.61
CA ILE A 158 3.81 -27.44 -1.72
C ILE A 158 3.32 -28.64 -0.89
N ILE A 159 2.12 -28.57 -0.33
CA ILE A 159 1.56 -29.62 0.53
C ILE A 159 1.14 -30.83 -0.30
N SER A 160 0.35 -30.64 -1.37
CA SER A 160 -0.22 -31.72 -2.16
C SER A 160 0.85 -32.54 -2.89
N GLN A 161 1.90 -31.88 -3.36
CA GLN A 161 2.99 -32.52 -4.09
C GLN A 161 4.21 -32.84 -3.22
N SER A 162 4.16 -32.54 -1.91
CA SER A 162 5.27 -32.73 -0.96
C SER A 162 6.59 -32.15 -1.48
N VAL A 163 6.52 -30.92 -2.00
CA VAL A 163 7.66 -30.24 -2.64
C VAL A 163 8.76 -29.97 -1.62
N LYS A 164 10.00 -30.35 -1.94
CA LYS A 164 11.15 -30.12 -1.05
C LYS A 164 11.58 -28.66 -1.06
N GLN A 165 12.15 -28.21 0.04
CA GLN A 165 12.79 -26.90 0.13
C GLN A 165 13.90 -26.74 -0.93
N GLY A 166 14.02 -25.54 -1.45
CA GLY A 166 14.92 -25.22 -2.56
C GLY A 166 14.26 -25.26 -3.93
N ALA A 167 12.99 -25.66 -4.02
CA ALA A 167 12.26 -25.63 -5.28
C ALA A 167 11.98 -24.20 -5.74
N GLU A 168 12.03 -24.02 -7.05
CA GLU A 168 11.71 -22.76 -7.73
C GLU A 168 10.35 -22.87 -8.39
N PHE A 169 9.51 -21.87 -8.21
CA PHE A 169 8.18 -21.77 -8.79
C PHE A 169 8.11 -20.64 -9.79
N LYS A 170 7.25 -20.80 -10.78
CA LYS A 170 6.88 -19.78 -11.73
C LYS A 170 5.37 -19.61 -11.76
N ALA A 171 4.90 -18.39 -11.50
CA ALA A 171 3.51 -18.02 -11.66
C ALA A 171 3.32 -17.34 -13.01
N ASP A 172 2.34 -17.82 -13.76
CA ASP A 172 1.93 -17.30 -15.06
C ASP A 172 0.41 -17.10 -15.11
N TYR A 173 -0.05 -16.31 -16.07
CA TYR A 173 -1.47 -16.08 -16.29
C TYR A 173 -1.82 -16.34 -17.75
N ASN A 174 -2.86 -17.15 -17.97
CA ASN A 174 -3.44 -17.37 -19.30
C ASN A 174 -4.72 -16.53 -19.42
N ASP A 175 -4.83 -15.81 -20.51
CA ASP A 175 -5.97 -14.93 -20.76
C ASP A 175 -7.29 -15.71 -20.73
N GLY A 176 -8.16 -15.35 -19.78
CA GLY A 176 -9.47 -15.99 -19.58
C GLY A 176 -9.55 -16.94 -18.38
N ASP A 177 -8.46 -17.18 -17.68
CA ASP A 177 -8.47 -17.98 -16.44
C ASP A 177 -8.88 -17.11 -15.23
N ASP A 178 -9.55 -17.73 -14.25
CA ASP A 178 -9.91 -17.07 -12.99
C ASP A 178 -8.80 -17.09 -11.94
N VAL A 179 -7.71 -17.81 -12.21
CA VAL A 179 -6.60 -18.03 -11.27
C VAL A 179 -5.25 -17.99 -12.00
N LEU A 180 -4.17 -17.83 -11.22
CA LEU A 180 -2.81 -17.96 -11.73
C LEU A 180 -2.43 -19.44 -11.85
N THR A 181 -1.69 -19.77 -12.90
CA THR A 181 -1.07 -21.09 -13.05
C THR A 181 0.32 -21.03 -12.41
N ILE A 182 0.51 -21.76 -11.30
CA ILE A 182 1.80 -21.89 -10.63
C ILE A 182 2.41 -23.24 -10.99
N SER A 183 3.58 -23.24 -11.58
CA SER A 183 4.33 -24.44 -11.98
C SER A 183 5.68 -24.51 -11.27
N ILE A 184 6.14 -25.74 -11.01
CA ILE A 184 7.49 -25.97 -10.50
C ILE A 184 8.45 -25.87 -11.68
N VAL A 185 9.47 -25.03 -11.55
CA VAL A 185 10.55 -24.93 -12.53
C VAL A 185 11.54 -26.05 -12.18
N ASP A 186 11.69 -27.04 -13.05
CA ASP A 186 12.63 -28.16 -12.90
C ASP A 186 14.07 -27.61 -13.11
N SER A 187 14.59 -26.91 -12.09
CA SER A 187 15.99 -26.54 -12.07
C SER A 187 16.74 -27.56 -11.23
N LEU A 188 17.56 -28.34 -11.90
CA LEU A 188 18.60 -29.17 -11.30
C LEU A 188 19.27 -28.39 -10.15
N ILE A 189 19.14 -28.87 -8.95
CA ILE A 189 19.64 -28.31 -7.69
C ILE A 189 21.11 -27.91 -7.86
N LYS A 190 21.37 -26.62 -8.12
CA LYS A 190 22.71 -26.08 -7.93
C LYS A 190 22.80 -25.61 -6.48
N PRO A 191 23.65 -26.25 -5.63
CA PRO A 191 23.83 -25.79 -4.27
C PRO A 191 24.38 -24.35 -4.29
N LYS A 192 23.71 -23.41 -3.60
CA LYS A 192 24.23 -22.06 -3.38
C LYS A 192 25.59 -22.16 -2.69
N THR A 193 26.68 -21.93 -3.42
CA THR A 193 28.03 -21.79 -2.87
C THR A 193 28.02 -20.59 -1.94
N LYS A 194 28.18 -20.84 -0.63
CA LYS A 194 28.47 -19.82 0.38
C LYS A 194 29.72 -19.06 -0.04
N LYS A 195 29.61 -17.80 -0.35
CA LYS A 195 30.77 -16.91 -0.48
C LYS A 195 31.48 -16.88 0.88
N SER A 196 32.58 -17.59 0.99
CA SER A 196 33.50 -17.49 2.11
C SER A 196 34.06 -16.06 2.13
N LYS A 197 33.88 -15.35 3.24
CA LYS A 197 34.66 -14.16 3.55
C LYS A 197 36.13 -14.55 3.56
N LYS A 198 36.92 -14.02 2.64
CA LYS A 198 38.37 -13.98 2.76
C LYS A 198 38.73 -12.98 3.86
N ASP A 199 39.08 -13.49 5.00
CA ASP A 199 39.90 -12.72 5.98
C ASP A 199 41.26 -12.48 5.36
N GLY A 200 41.53 -11.22 5.08
CA GLY A 200 42.87 -10.75 4.71
C GLY A 200 43.71 -10.63 5.99
N GLY A 201 44.50 -11.62 6.26
CA GLY A 201 45.63 -11.51 7.21
C GLY A 201 46.72 -10.65 6.56
N SER A 202 46.99 -9.51 7.14
CA SER A 202 48.20 -8.73 6.90
C SER A 202 49.30 -9.23 7.83
N ASP A 203 50.28 -9.90 7.25
CA ASP A 203 51.56 -10.13 7.88
C ASP A 203 52.44 -8.91 7.63
N GLU A 204 52.78 -8.20 8.68
CA GLU A 204 53.90 -7.27 8.70
C GLU A 204 55.04 -7.90 9.47
N SER A 205 56.11 -8.17 8.75
CA SER A 205 57.44 -8.34 9.36
C SER A 205 58.42 -7.47 8.59
N LYS A 206 58.80 -6.37 9.15
CA LYS A 206 60.13 -5.83 9.43
C LYS A 206 60.07 -4.36 9.78
#